data_5c18ba258c56e84ce4c2663132914838
#
_entry.id   5c18ba258c56e84ce4c2663132914838
#
_cell.length_a   1.000
_cell.length_b   1.000
_cell.length_c   1.000
_cell.angle_alpha   90.00
_cell.angle_beta   90.00
_cell.angle_gamma   90.00
#
_symmetry.space_group_name_H-M   'P 1'
#
loop_
_entity.id
_entity.type
_entity.pdbx_description
1 polymer ?
#
loop_
_entity_poly.entity_id
_entity_poly.type
_entity_poly.pdbx_seq_one_letter_code
_entity_poly.pdbx_strand_id
1 'polypeptide(L)'
;MPFVYWLTVVVISVTGTLYTDILTDSLGVPLAVSTSVFAVALAIVFGVWWARERTLSIHSIVTLPRESFYWLAVLVTFALGTAAGDWTLDLTGWGPGTSVLLPAALIVAIVVGWRLGANAVLSFWLAYILTRPLGANLGDWLGSPKDQQGLGLGVALTSVIFLTAILVTVVYLTRTRADVIEEPELTPTPAVTTHPVRERILLGFYAVVAVATGALLVGAAAQPHATPASAEESGPSVSATIAPGQSATAHFPAADVAKFRTIAADSLTKVQAGNQTAATARIKDLETAWDQDQSTLQPLDDTSWTVLDGQIDRVLKALRASNPDPATETQTLTTLLTSLQ
;
A
#
# COMPACT_ATOMS: atom_id res chain seq x y z
N MET A 1 23.05 -10.49 13.37
CA MET A 1 22.04 -11.08 14.28
C MET A 1 20.69 -11.03 13.57
N PRO A 2 20.03 -12.16 13.22
CA PRO A 2 18.81 -12.17 12.40
C PRO A 2 17.67 -11.32 12.97
N PHE A 3 17.48 -11.33 14.28
CA PHE A 3 16.43 -10.56 14.93
C PHE A 3 16.54 -9.04 14.68
N VAL A 4 17.74 -8.47 14.82
CA VAL A 4 17.96 -7.02 14.60
C VAL A 4 17.67 -6.65 13.15
N TYR A 5 18.13 -7.47 12.21
CA TYR A 5 17.86 -7.28 10.78
C TYR A 5 16.34 -7.26 10.51
N TRP A 6 15.60 -8.27 10.96
CA TRP A 6 14.17 -8.35 10.73
C TRP A 6 13.38 -7.25 11.44
N LEU A 7 13.81 -6.85 12.64
CA LEU A 7 13.20 -5.69 13.31
C LEU A 7 13.41 -4.41 12.50
N THR A 8 14.60 -4.21 11.95
CA THR A 8 14.90 -3.05 11.08
C THR A 8 14.04 -3.09 9.82
N VAL A 9 13.86 -4.26 9.20
CA VAL A 9 12.96 -4.43 8.03
C VAL A 9 11.53 -4.02 8.38
N VAL A 10 11.00 -4.45 9.53
CA VAL A 10 9.64 -4.08 9.98
C VAL A 10 9.53 -2.56 10.17
N VAL A 11 10.47 -1.94 10.88
CA VAL A 11 10.45 -0.48 11.11
C VAL A 11 10.52 0.29 9.79
N ILE A 12 11.40 -0.11 8.87
CA ILE A 12 11.54 0.54 7.55
C ILE A 12 10.29 0.30 6.69
N SER A 13 9.67 -0.88 6.78
CA SER A 13 8.43 -1.17 6.07
C SER A 13 7.31 -0.21 6.49
N VAL A 14 7.08 -0.09 7.79
CA VAL A 14 6.07 0.85 8.34
C VAL A 14 6.41 2.29 7.94
N THR A 15 7.67 2.71 8.08
CA THR A 15 8.10 4.07 7.73
C THR A 15 7.88 4.36 6.23
N GLY A 16 8.20 3.40 5.35
CA GLY A 16 8.03 3.55 3.90
C GLY A 16 6.56 3.68 3.50
N THR A 17 5.66 2.90 4.12
CA THR A 17 4.21 3.03 3.92
C THR A 17 3.73 4.40 4.39
N LEU A 18 4.07 4.81 5.62
CA LEU A 18 3.66 6.11 6.17
C LEU A 18 4.08 7.31 5.30
N TYR A 19 5.23 7.25 4.62
CA TYR A 19 5.61 8.32 3.69
C TYR A 19 4.65 8.41 2.49
N THR A 20 4.17 7.28 1.99
CA THR A 20 3.18 7.26 0.91
C THR A 20 1.87 7.83 1.39
N ASP A 21 1.35 7.37 2.53
CA ASP A 21 0.08 7.77 3.12
C ASP A 21 0.06 9.27 3.43
N ILE A 22 1.14 9.82 4.02
CA ILE A 22 1.25 11.26 4.25
C ILE A 22 1.20 12.05 2.93
N LEU A 23 1.85 11.56 1.87
CA LEU A 23 1.86 12.25 0.59
C LEU A 23 0.49 12.17 -0.10
N THR A 24 -0.15 11.00 -0.12
CA THR A 24 -1.41 10.78 -0.83
C THR A 24 -2.60 11.28 -0.04
N ASP A 25 -2.74 10.88 1.22
CA ASP A 25 -3.94 11.11 2.01
C ASP A 25 -3.90 12.47 2.70
N SER A 26 -2.77 12.80 3.37
CA SER A 26 -2.67 14.07 4.10
C SER A 26 -2.39 15.27 3.19
N LEU A 27 -1.54 15.11 2.16
CA LEU A 27 -1.15 16.19 1.25
C LEU A 27 -1.92 16.18 -0.08
N GLY A 28 -2.72 15.16 -0.36
CA GLY A 28 -3.53 15.02 -1.57
C GLY A 28 -2.70 14.90 -2.86
N VAL A 29 -1.48 14.36 -2.77
CA VAL A 29 -0.63 14.16 -3.95
C VAL A 29 -1.18 12.98 -4.75
N PRO A 30 -1.46 13.13 -6.06
CA PRO A 30 -1.96 12.01 -6.88
C PRO A 30 -1.01 10.82 -6.86
N LEU A 31 -1.54 9.61 -6.76
CA LEU A 31 -0.78 8.34 -6.73
C LEU A 31 0.19 8.19 -7.90
N ALA A 32 -0.18 8.63 -9.10
CA ALA A 32 0.71 8.65 -10.26
C ALA A 32 1.96 9.53 -10.03
N VAL A 33 1.81 10.65 -9.34
CA VAL A 33 2.92 11.56 -9.01
C VAL A 33 3.79 10.94 -7.92
N SER A 34 3.21 10.45 -6.84
CA SER A 34 3.93 9.77 -5.74
C SER A 34 4.75 8.58 -6.27
N THR A 35 4.12 7.71 -7.05
CA THR A 35 4.79 6.56 -7.69
C THR A 35 5.95 7.01 -8.58
N SER A 36 5.76 8.05 -9.41
CA SER A 36 6.82 8.57 -10.29
C SER A 36 7.98 9.15 -9.48
N VAL A 37 7.71 9.90 -8.42
CA VAL A 37 8.72 10.47 -7.54
C VAL A 37 9.54 9.37 -6.85
N PHE A 38 8.88 8.36 -6.28
CA PHE A 38 9.59 7.26 -5.63
C PHE A 38 10.36 6.38 -6.63
N ALA A 39 9.85 6.17 -7.85
CA ALA A 39 10.57 5.45 -8.90
C ALA A 39 11.86 6.20 -9.32
N VAL A 40 11.79 7.51 -9.51
CA VAL A 40 12.96 8.35 -9.80
C VAL A 40 13.94 8.35 -8.62
N ALA A 41 13.44 8.49 -7.39
CA ALA A 41 14.26 8.43 -6.18
C ALA A 41 15.01 7.08 -6.08
N LEU A 42 14.33 5.96 -6.32
CA LEU A 42 14.96 4.64 -6.32
C LEU A 42 16.02 4.51 -7.42
N ALA A 43 15.74 5.00 -8.62
CA ALA A 43 16.70 5.02 -9.72
C ALA A 43 17.95 5.84 -9.36
N ILE A 44 17.78 6.99 -8.70
CA ILE A 44 18.89 7.81 -8.21
C ILE A 44 19.69 7.06 -7.14
N VAL A 45 19.04 6.43 -6.18
CA VAL A 45 19.71 5.64 -5.12
C VAL A 45 20.55 4.54 -5.74
N PHE A 46 20.00 3.75 -6.65
CA PHE A 46 20.76 2.70 -7.34
C PHE A 46 21.88 3.26 -8.22
N GLY A 47 21.63 4.37 -8.93
CA GLY A 47 22.62 5.02 -9.76
C GLY A 47 23.82 5.54 -8.97
N VAL A 48 23.57 6.21 -7.83
CA VAL A 48 24.62 6.70 -6.93
C VAL A 48 25.35 5.54 -6.26
N TRP A 49 24.63 4.52 -5.80
CA TRP A 49 25.21 3.33 -5.21
C TRP A 49 26.16 2.64 -6.21
N TRP A 50 25.66 2.37 -7.44
CA TRP A 50 26.50 1.76 -8.48
C TRP A 50 27.71 2.63 -8.88
N ALA A 51 27.52 3.96 -8.96
CA ALA A 51 28.62 4.87 -9.31
C ALA A 51 29.75 4.85 -8.28
N ARG A 52 29.40 4.71 -6.98
CA ARG A 52 30.36 4.71 -5.87
C ARG A 52 30.97 3.33 -5.60
N GLU A 53 30.14 2.30 -5.57
CA GLU A 53 30.53 0.98 -5.10
C GLU A 53 30.74 -0.05 -6.22
N ARG A 54 30.35 0.29 -7.45
CA ARG A 54 30.43 -0.55 -8.66
C ARG A 54 29.74 -1.91 -8.55
N THR A 55 28.90 -2.09 -7.54
CA THR A 55 28.11 -3.29 -7.32
C THR A 55 26.80 -2.93 -6.61
N LEU A 56 25.73 -3.64 -6.96
CA LEU A 56 24.44 -3.59 -6.29
C LEU A 56 24.13 -4.94 -5.61
N SER A 57 25.14 -5.82 -5.48
CA SER A 57 24.98 -7.14 -4.89
C SER A 57 24.81 -7.05 -3.38
N ILE A 58 23.76 -7.67 -2.87
CA ILE A 58 23.52 -7.77 -1.43
C ILE A 58 24.59 -8.60 -0.68
N HIS A 59 25.27 -9.52 -1.40
CA HIS A 59 26.33 -10.35 -0.84
C HIS A 59 27.63 -9.58 -0.56
N SER A 60 27.74 -8.36 -1.06
CA SER A 60 28.93 -7.51 -0.88
C SER A 60 28.74 -6.43 0.21
N ILE A 61 27.66 -6.50 0.99
CA ILE A 61 27.37 -5.53 2.05
C ILE A 61 28.17 -5.87 3.30
N VAL A 62 29.40 -5.37 3.34
CA VAL A 62 30.34 -5.57 4.46
C VAL A 62 30.87 -4.25 5.02
N THR A 63 30.45 -3.11 4.46
CA THR A 63 30.89 -1.77 4.88
C THR A 63 29.68 -0.89 5.18
N LEU A 64 29.86 0.04 6.12
CA LEU A 64 28.80 0.97 6.55
C LEU A 64 28.20 1.78 5.38
N PRO A 65 28.97 2.30 4.40
CA PRO A 65 28.38 2.98 3.24
C PRO A 65 27.47 2.07 2.40
N ARG A 66 27.86 0.80 2.16
CA ARG A 66 27.04 -0.16 1.41
C ARG A 66 25.76 -0.52 2.16
N GLU A 67 25.86 -0.70 3.46
CA GLU A 67 24.72 -0.93 4.34
C GLU A 67 23.75 0.25 4.31
N SER A 68 24.25 1.48 4.34
CA SER A 68 23.41 2.69 4.24
C SER A 68 22.68 2.78 2.90
N PHE A 69 23.34 2.48 1.77
CA PHE A 69 22.68 2.43 0.47
C PHE A 69 21.63 1.32 0.41
N TYR A 70 21.92 0.15 0.98
CA TYR A 70 20.98 -0.95 1.06
C TYR A 70 19.70 -0.54 1.80
N TRP A 71 19.83 0.00 3.02
CA TRP A 71 18.67 0.41 3.81
C TRP A 71 17.89 1.56 3.16
N LEU A 72 18.58 2.49 2.51
CA LEU A 72 17.93 3.55 1.76
C LEU A 72 17.17 2.98 0.54
N ALA A 73 17.75 2.05 -0.20
CA ALA A 73 17.07 1.37 -1.30
C ALA A 73 15.84 0.60 -0.81
N VAL A 74 15.95 -0.10 0.32
CA VAL A 74 14.83 -0.82 0.96
C VAL A 74 13.72 0.15 1.34
N LEU A 75 14.03 1.27 2.02
CA LEU A 75 13.04 2.28 2.41
C LEU A 75 12.27 2.83 1.19
N VAL A 76 13.01 3.28 0.16
CA VAL A 76 12.38 3.83 -1.06
C VAL A 76 11.59 2.76 -1.81
N THR A 77 12.04 1.49 -1.77
CA THR A 77 11.31 0.37 -2.37
C THR A 77 9.98 0.13 -1.66
N PHE A 78 9.92 0.25 -0.33
CA PHE A 78 8.66 0.12 0.39
C PHE A 78 7.69 1.24 0.02
N ALA A 79 8.13 2.49 0.00
CA ALA A 79 7.31 3.63 -0.41
C ALA A 79 6.83 3.49 -1.87
N LEU A 80 7.74 3.13 -2.79
CA LEU A 80 7.38 2.88 -4.20
C LEU A 80 6.37 1.73 -4.33
N GLY A 81 6.58 0.64 -3.60
CA GLY A 81 5.73 -0.55 -3.71
C GLY A 81 4.31 -0.28 -3.22
N THR A 82 4.14 0.51 -2.16
CA THR A 82 2.84 0.99 -1.69
C THR A 82 2.19 1.87 -2.75
N ALA A 83 2.82 2.99 -3.12
CA ALA A 83 2.27 3.92 -4.11
C ALA A 83 1.93 3.27 -5.46
N ALA A 84 2.77 2.33 -5.93
CA ALA A 84 2.52 1.62 -7.19
C ALA A 84 1.40 0.59 -7.07
N GLY A 85 1.26 -0.07 -5.92
CA GLY A 85 0.16 -0.99 -5.62
C GLY A 85 -1.17 -0.27 -5.67
N ASP A 86 -1.30 0.81 -4.90
CA ASP A 86 -2.51 1.62 -4.80
C ASP A 86 -2.87 2.26 -6.14
N TRP A 87 -1.85 2.83 -6.83
CA TRP A 87 -2.07 3.37 -8.17
C TRP A 87 -2.55 2.30 -9.17
N THR A 88 -2.06 1.07 -9.06
CA THR A 88 -2.53 -0.02 -9.92
C THR A 88 -3.99 -0.36 -9.64
N LEU A 89 -4.41 -0.38 -8.37
CA LEU A 89 -5.80 -0.60 -7.97
C LEU A 89 -6.71 0.53 -8.47
N ASP A 90 -6.30 1.79 -8.24
CA ASP A 90 -7.01 2.98 -8.69
C ASP A 90 -7.17 3.00 -10.23
N LEU A 91 -6.09 2.68 -10.94
CA LEU A 91 -6.05 2.68 -12.39
C LEU A 91 -6.89 1.58 -13.05
N THR A 92 -6.98 0.42 -12.42
CA THR A 92 -7.59 -0.78 -13.04
C THR A 92 -8.98 -1.10 -12.51
N GLY A 93 -9.32 -0.63 -11.32
CA GLY A 93 -10.54 -1.02 -10.62
C GLY A 93 -10.60 -2.50 -10.23
N TRP A 94 -9.47 -3.20 -10.24
CA TRP A 94 -9.43 -4.61 -9.88
C TRP A 94 -9.72 -4.81 -8.39
N GLY A 95 -10.51 -5.81 -8.07
CA GLY A 95 -10.70 -6.21 -6.69
C GLY A 95 -9.42 -6.83 -6.09
N PRO A 96 -9.34 -6.92 -4.74
CA PRO A 96 -8.13 -7.35 -4.03
C PRO A 96 -7.56 -8.69 -4.54
N GLY A 97 -8.42 -9.69 -4.80
CA GLY A 97 -7.97 -11.01 -5.28
C GLY A 97 -7.37 -10.98 -6.69
N THR A 98 -7.92 -10.17 -7.58
CA THR A 98 -7.43 -10.05 -8.96
C THR A 98 -6.10 -9.28 -8.99
N SER A 99 -5.94 -8.29 -8.13
CA SER A 99 -4.73 -7.46 -8.06
C SER A 99 -3.49 -8.23 -7.60
N VAL A 100 -3.66 -9.34 -6.86
CA VAL A 100 -2.55 -10.25 -6.49
C VAL A 100 -1.90 -10.86 -7.72
N LEU A 101 -2.67 -11.13 -8.80
CA LEU A 101 -2.19 -11.87 -9.96
C LEU A 101 -1.09 -11.13 -10.73
N LEU A 102 -1.17 -9.80 -10.83
CA LEU A 102 -0.20 -9.02 -11.58
C LEU A 102 1.21 -9.09 -10.96
N PRO A 103 1.45 -8.69 -9.72
CA PRO A 103 2.77 -8.78 -9.12
C PRO A 103 3.26 -10.24 -9.00
N ALA A 104 2.37 -11.22 -8.76
CA ALA A 104 2.72 -12.63 -8.74
C ALA A 104 3.22 -13.11 -10.11
N ALA A 105 2.52 -12.79 -11.20
CA ALA A 105 2.91 -13.15 -12.56
C ALA A 105 4.25 -12.50 -12.95
N LEU A 106 4.46 -11.24 -12.57
CA LEU A 106 5.72 -10.53 -12.82
C LEU A 106 6.89 -11.18 -12.05
N ILE A 107 6.71 -11.55 -10.80
CA ILE A 107 7.74 -12.28 -10.02
C ILE A 107 8.05 -13.63 -10.69
N VAL A 108 7.04 -14.37 -11.12
CA VAL A 108 7.24 -15.64 -11.84
C VAL A 108 8.04 -15.39 -13.13
N ALA A 109 7.71 -14.38 -13.93
CA ALA A 109 8.45 -14.05 -15.13
C ALA A 109 9.92 -13.70 -14.82
N ILE A 110 10.17 -12.95 -13.75
CA ILE A 110 11.54 -12.62 -13.31
C ILE A 110 12.30 -13.88 -12.89
N VAL A 111 11.67 -14.76 -12.13
CA VAL A 111 12.27 -16.04 -11.69
C VAL A 111 12.60 -16.93 -12.90
N VAL A 112 11.71 -17.01 -13.88
CA VAL A 112 11.96 -17.71 -15.15
C VAL A 112 13.16 -17.11 -15.88
N GLY A 113 13.19 -15.77 -16.05
CA GLY A 113 14.33 -15.08 -16.67
C GLY A 113 15.64 -15.35 -15.93
N TRP A 114 15.63 -15.32 -14.60
CA TRP A 114 16.79 -15.67 -13.78
C TRP A 114 17.24 -17.13 -13.99
N ARG A 115 16.30 -18.07 -13.96
CA ARG A 115 16.60 -19.50 -14.25
C ARG A 115 17.17 -19.72 -15.65
N LEU A 116 16.77 -18.89 -16.59
CA LEU A 116 17.32 -18.86 -17.95
C LEU A 116 18.67 -18.14 -18.05
N GLY A 117 19.22 -17.60 -16.95
CA GLY A 117 20.55 -16.98 -16.86
C GLY A 117 20.56 -15.47 -16.98
N ALA A 118 19.47 -14.78 -16.66
CA ALA A 118 19.47 -13.33 -16.51
C ALA A 118 20.36 -12.91 -15.33
N ASN A 119 20.78 -11.63 -15.33
CA ASN A 119 21.59 -11.08 -14.26
C ASN A 119 20.90 -11.24 -12.89
N ALA A 120 21.56 -11.96 -11.97
CA ALA A 120 21.00 -12.31 -10.67
C ALA A 120 20.70 -11.09 -9.81
N VAL A 121 21.54 -10.06 -9.85
CA VAL A 121 21.38 -8.83 -9.07
C VAL A 121 20.16 -8.05 -9.56
N LEU A 122 20.01 -7.90 -10.89
CA LEU A 122 18.85 -7.26 -11.49
C LEU A 122 17.56 -8.02 -11.17
N SER A 123 17.57 -9.34 -11.34
CA SER A 123 16.41 -10.20 -11.05
C SER A 123 16.01 -10.13 -9.58
N PHE A 124 16.99 -10.11 -8.67
CA PHE A 124 16.75 -9.93 -7.25
C PHE A 124 16.00 -8.62 -6.95
N TRP A 125 16.53 -7.48 -7.42
CA TRP A 125 15.93 -6.19 -7.11
C TRP A 125 14.55 -6.01 -7.76
N LEU A 126 14.36 -6.49 -8.99
CA LEU A 126 13.04 -6.46 -9.63
C LEU A 126 12.02 -7.30 -8.86
N ALA A 127 12.38 -8.51 -8.45
CA ALA A 127 11.50 -9.35 -7.64
C ALA A 127 11.25 -8.71 -6.27
N TYR A 128 12.30 -8.16 -5.63
CA TYR A 128 12.20 -7.52 -4.32
C TYR A 128 11.21 -6.36 -4.30
N ILE A 129 11.27 -5.48 -5.32
CA ILE A 129 10.33 -4.35 -5.47
C ILE A 129 8.88 -4.87 -5.57
N LEU A 130 8.65 -5.96 -6.31
CA LEU A 130 7.32 -6.53 -6.53
C LEU A 130 6.77 -7.32 -5.34
N THR A 131 7.60 -7.71 -4.39
CA THR A 131 7.11 -8.41 -3.18
C THR A 131 6.24 -7.50 -2.31
N ARG A 132 6.45 -6.18 -2.35
CA ARG A 132 5.68 -5.24 -1.55
C ARG A 132 4.21 -5.13 -2.04
N PRO A 133 3.93 -4.77 -3.32
CA PRO A 133 2.55 -4.76 -3.81
C PRO A 133 1.90 -6.16 -3.78
N LEU A 134 2.68 -7.24 -3.96
CA LEU A 134 2.16 -8.60 -3.79
C LEU A 134 1.67 -8.83 -2.36
N GLY A 135 2.47 -8.43 -1.36
CA GLY A 135 2.14 -8.62 0.05
C GLY A 135 0.94 -7.78 0.48
N ALA A 136 0.86 -6.51 0.04
CA ALA A 136 -0.27 -5.63 0.30
C ALA A 136 -1.56 -6.23 -0.29
N ASN A 137 -1.60 -6.47 -1.60
CA ASN A 137 -2.77 -7.04 -2.27
C ASN A 137 -3.21 -8.40 -1.70
N LEU A 138 -2.25 -9.23 -1.25
CA LEU A 138 -2.56 -10.50 -0.59
C LEU A 138 -3.20 -10.27 0.80
N GLY A 139 -2.70 -9.28 1.54
CA GLY A 139 -3.27 -8.87 2.82
C GLY A 139 -4.70 -8.38 2.67
N ASP A 140 -4.94 -7.53 1.69
CA ASP A 140 -6.26 -6.99 1.36
C ASP A 140 -7.22 -8.08 0.92
N TRP A 141 -6.77 -9.00 0.06
CA TRP A 141 -7.60 -10.13 -0.36
C TRP A 141 -8.00 -11.03 0.81
N LEU A 142 -7.11 -11.28 1.75
CA LEU A 142 -7.41 -12.07 2.95
C LEU A 142 -8.30 -11.30 3.93
N GLY A 143 -8.02 -10.00 4.14
CA GLY A 143 -8.63 -9.17 5.17
C GLY A 143 -9.99 -8.60 4.79
N SER A 144 -10.15 -8.17 3.52
CA SER A 144 -11.36 -7.50 3.06
C SER A 144 -12.60 -8.38 3.13
N PRO A 145 -13.78 -7.79 3.37
CA PRO A 145 -15.07 -8.48 3.38
C PRO A 145 -15.39 -9.14 2.02
N LYS A 146 -16.26 -10.15 2.04
CA LYS A 146 -16.64 -10.90 0.82
C LYS A 146 -17.41 -10.08 -0.21
N ASP A 147 -18.16 -9.09 0.23
CA ASP A 147 -18.86 -8.12 -0.63
C ASP A 147 -17.89 -7.18 -1.37
N GLN A 148 -16.68 -7.01 -0.85
CA GLN A 148 -15.56 -6.32 -1.50
C GLN A 148 -14.59 -7.28 -2.22
N GLN A 149 -15.03 -8.49 -2.55
CA GLN A 149 -14.24 -9.53 -3.22
C GLN A 149 -13.05 -10.07 -2.41
N GLY A 150 -13.03 -9.85 -1.11
CA GLY A 150 -12.08 -10.43 -0.17
C GLY A 150 -12.51 -11.81 0.35
N LEU A 151 -11.66 -12.46 1.15
CA LEU A 151 -11.98 -13.73 1.83
C LEU A 151 -12.76 -13.54 3.13
N GLY A 152 -12.79 -12.34 3.68
CA GLY A 152 -13.54 -12.02 4.89
C GLY A 152 -12.92 -12.52 6.18
N LEU A 153 -11.61 -12.73 6.24
CA LEU A 153 -10.92 -13.14 7.48
C LEU A 153 -10.81 -11.98 8.49
N GLY A 154 -10.93 -10.74 8.01
CA GLY A 154 -10.72 -9.54 8.81
C GLY A 154 -9.25 -9.24 9.07
N VAL A 155 -8.97 -7.98 9.42
CA VAL A 155 -7.58 -7.48 9.61
C VAL A 155 -6.86 -8.22 10.73
N ALA A 156 -7.52 -8.45 11.87
CA ALA A 156 -6.90 -9.08 13.03
C ALA A 156 -6.40 -10.50 12.73
N LEU A 157 -7.24 -11.35 12.12
CA LEU A 157 -6.84 -12.73 11.80
C LEU A 157 -5.77 -12.77 10.71
N THR A 158 -5.89 -11.93 9.68
CA THR A 158 -4.90 -11.79 8.62
C THR A 158 -3.54 -11.37 9.19
N SER A 159 -3.52 -10.38 10.09
CA SER A 159 -2.29 -9.93 10.78
C SER A 159 -1.67 -11.05 11.61
N VAL A 160 -2.46 -11.82 12.35
CA VAL A 160 -1.96 -12.97 13.14
C VAL A 160 -1.35 -14.03 12.22
N ILE A 161 -1.95 -14.32 11.07
CA ILE A 161 -1.42 -15.28 10.09
C ILE A 161 -0.05 -14.82 9.58
N PHE A 162 0.07 -13.56 9.13
CA PHE A 162 1.33 -13.02 8.62
C PHE A 162 2.41 -12.92 9.70
N LEU A 163 2.08 -12.42 10.89
CA LEU A 163 3.02 -12.35 12.01
C LEU A 163 3.51 -13.74 12.42
N THR A 164 2.63 -14.72 12.44
CA THR A 164 3.00 -16.13 12.71
C THR A 164 3.94 -16.65 11.64
N ALA A 165 3.64 -16.43 10.35
CA ALA A 165 4.48 -16.84 9.24
C ALA A 165 5.88 -16.18 9.31
N ILE A 166 5.94 -14.90 9.60
CA ILE A 166 7.21 -14.16 9.81
C ILE A 166 7.97 -14.75 10.98
N LEU A 167 7.32 -14.95 12.14
CA LEU A 167 7.96 -15.50 13.33
C LEU A 167 8.53 -16.91 13.08
N VAL A 168 7.73 -17.77 12.46
CA VAL A 168 8.18 -19.13 12.10
C VAL A 168 9.39 -19.07 11.17
N THR A 169 9.35 -18.22 10.15
CA THR A 169 10.45 -18.04 9.20
C THR A 169 11.71 -17.52 9.90
N VAL A 170 11.60 -16.51 10.76
CA VAL A 170 12.73 -15.94 11.51
C VAL A 170 13.32 -16.98 12.47
N VAL A 171 12.49 -17.74 13.17
CA VAL A 171 12.94 -18.83 14.06
C VAL A 171 13.65 -19.92 13.26
N TYR A 172 13.09 -20.32 12.10
CA TYR A 172 13.71 -21.29 11.21
C TYR A 172 15.09 -20.80 10.73
N LEU A 173 15.21 -19.60 10.19
CA LEU A 173 16.47 -19.01 9.73
C LEU A 173 17.49 -18.86 10.87
N THR A 174 17.04 -18.46 12.05
CA THR A 174 17.91 -18.33 13.24
C THR A 174 18.48 -19.67 13.69
N ARG A 175 17.70 -20.76 13.56
CA ARG A 175 18.13 -22.10 13.96
C ARG A 175 18.98 -22.79 12.91
N THR A 176 18.60 -22.69 11.64
CA THR A 176 19.28 -23.38 10.54
C THR A 176 20.47 -22.61 9.99
N ARG A 177 20.53 -21.28 10.25
CA ARG A 177 21.50 -20.36 9.64
C ARG A 177 21.58 -20.48 8.13
N ALA A 178 20.46 -20.84 7.49
CA ALA A 178 20.38 -21.07 6.06
C ALA A 178 20.60 -19.77 5.23
N ASP A 179 20.50 -18.62 5.88
CA ASP A 179 20.76 -17.30 5.35
C ASP A 179 22.23 -16.84 5.53
N VAL A 180 23.02 -17.57 6.30
CA VAL A 180 24.43 -17.26 6.49
C VAL A 180 25.23 -17.86 5.34
N ILE A 181 25.78 -16.98 4.51
CA ILE A 181 26.74 -17.37 3.47
C ILE A 181 28.03 -17.70 4.23
N GLU A 182 28.39 -18.98 4.31
CA GLU A 182 29.74 -19.37 4.72
C GLU A 182 30.72 -18.64 3.78
N GLU A 183 31.78 -18.04 4.36
CA GLU A 183 32.83 -17.41 3.54
C GLU A 183 33.26 -18.47 2.50
N PRO A 184 33.26 -18.11 1.20
CA PRO A 184 33.70 -19.07 0.19
C PRO A 184 35.15 -19.43 0.53
N GLU A 185 35.40 -20.70 0.86
CA GLU A 185 36.75 -21.21 0.75
C GLU A 185 37.31 -20.70 -0.58
N LEU A 186 38.56 -20.22 -0.56
CA LEU A 186 39.27 -19.58 -1.68
C LEU A 186 39.44 -20.51 -2.91
N THR A 187 38.42 -21.27 -3.23
CA THR A 187 38.31 -21.95 -4.51
C THR A 187 37.82 -20.92 -5.52
N PRO A 188 38.58 -20.63 -6.59
CA PRO A 188 38.12 -19.74 -7.64
C PRO A 188 36.80 -20.25 -8.18
N THR A 189 35.70 -19.61 -7.83
CA THR A 189 34.40 -19.90 -8.45
C THR A 189 34.61 -19.71 -9.95
N PRO A 190 34.32 -20.72 -10.80
CA PRO A 190 34.44 -20.56 -12.24
C PRO A 190 33.62 -19.33 -12.60
N ALA A 191 34.26 -18.32 -13.20
CA ALA A 191 33.59 -17.14 -13.70
C ALA A 191 32.43 -17.63 -14.55
N VAL A 192 31.20 -17.37 -14.11
CA VAL A 192 30.02 -17.65 -14.94
C VAL A 192 30.21 -16.81 -16.19
N THR A 193 30.66 -17.45 -17.25
CA THR A 193 30.83 -16.80 -18.55
C THR A 193 29.44 -16.48 -19.06
N THR A 194 28.94 -15.31 -18.67
CA THR A 194 27.71 -14.77 -19.22
C THR A 194 27.99 -14.48 -20.69
N HIS A 195 27.37 -15.26 -21.56
CA HIS A 195 27.45 -14.97 -23.01
C HIS A 195 26.72 -13.63 -23.23
N PRO A 196 27.38 -12.58 -23.68
CA PRO A 196 26.81 -11.23 -23.80
C PRO A 196 25.55 -11.19 -24.67
N VAL A 197 25.44 -12.10 -25.63
CA VAL A 197 24.23 -12.24 -26.46
C VAL A 197 23.04 -12.73 -25.62
N ARG A 198 23.24 -13.71 -24.76
CA ARG A 198 22.18 -14.27 -23.89
C ARG A 198 21.69 -13.23 -22.88
N GLU A 199 22.60 -12.45 -22.29
CA GLU A 199 22.24 -11.37 -21.37
C GLU A 199 21.39 -10.30 -22.06
N ARG A 200 21.75 -9.89 -23.29
CA ARG A 200 20.96 -8.94 -24.09
C ARG A 200 19.57 -9.49 -24.44
N ILE A 201 19.46 -10.77 -24.78
CA ILE A 201 18.17 -11.42 -25.06
C ILE A 201 17.30 -11.41 -23.81
N LEU A 202 17.86 -11.69 -22.62
CA LEU A 202 17.11 -11.73 -21.36
C LEU A 202 16.75 -10.33 -20.86
N LEU A 203 17.59 -9.32 -21.11
CA LEU A 203 17.20 -7.92 -20.91
C LEU A 203 16.05 -7.54 -21.83
N GLY A 204 16.10 -7.97 -23.11
CA GLY A 204 14.98 -7.82 -24.05
C GLY A 204 13.70 -8.50 -23.57
N PHE A 205 13.79 -9.68 -22.98
CA PHE A 205 12.65 -10.36 -22.36
C PHE A 205 12.02 -9.51 -21.24
N TYR A 206 12.83 -8.97 -20.30
CA TYR A 206 12.31 -8.10 -19.26
C TYR A 206 11.69 -6.81 -19.81
N ALA A 207 12.28 -6.24 -20.85
CA ALA A 207 11.70 -5.08 -21.51
C ALA A 207 10.34 -5.40 -22.16
N VAL A 208 10.21 -6.55 -22.81
CA VAL A 208 8.92 -7.02 -23.37
C VAL A 208 7.88 -7.22 -22.26
N VAL A 209 8.27 -7.85 -21.15
CA VAL A 209 7.38 -8.03 -20.00
C VAL A 209 6.91 -6.67 -19.46
N ALA A 210 7.82 -5.71 -19.30
CA ALA A 210 7.47 -4.36 -18.83
C ALA A 210 6.53 -3.63 -19.79
N VAL A 211 6.78 -3.70 -21.11
CA VAL A 211 5.90 -3.10 -22.13
C VAL A 211 4.54 -3.77 -22.15
N ALA A 212 4.48 -5.11 -22.07
CA ALA A 212 3.22 -5.85 -22.01
C ALA A 212 2.41 -5.49 -20.75
N THR A 213 3.07 -5.34 -19.60
CA THR A 213 2.45 -4.87 -18.36
C THR A 213 1.89 -3.46 -18.52
N GLY A 214 2.68 -2.53 -19.07
CA GLY A 214 2.22 -1.17 -19.35
C GLY A 214 1.00 -1.14 -20.29
N ALA A 215 1.02 -1.94 -21.36
CA ALA A 215 -0.11 -2.04 -22.28
C ALA A 215 -1.37 -2.63 -21.60
N LEU A 216 -1.19 -3.63 -20.72
CA LEU A 216 -2.28 -4.22 -19.95
C LEU A 216 -2.90 -3.19 -18.98
N LEU A 217 -2.07 -2.42 -18.27
CA LEU A 217 -2.55 -1.38 -17.35
C LEU A 217 -3.28 -0.25 -18.11
N VAL A 218 -2.74 0.21 -19.24
CA VAL A 218 -3.41 1.21 -20.07
C VAL A 218 -4.73 0.68 -20.62
N GLY A 219 -4.78 -0.59 -21.03
CA GLY A 219 -6.01 -1.24 -21.51
C GLY A 219 -7.05 -1.40 -20.40
N ALA A 220 -6.63 -1.72 -19.18
CA ALA A 220 -7.51 -1.81 -18.01
C ALA A 220 -8.04 -0.43 -17.60
N ALA A 221 -7.18 0.58 -17.57
CA ALA A 221 -7.56 1.96 -17.25
C ALA A 221 -8.57 2.57 -18.25
N ALA A 222 -8.58 2.10 -19.49
CA ALA A 222 -9.54 2.55 -20.51
C ALA A 222 -10.95 1.95 -20.31
N GLN A 223 -11.12 0.97 -19.41
CA GLN A 223 -12.43 0.39 -19.13
C GLN A 223 -13.13 1.17 -18.02
N PRO A 224 -14.44 1.45 -18.15
CA PRO A 224 -15.19 2.07 -17.06
C PRO A 224 -15.18 1.17 -15.82
N HIS A 225 -14.65 1.64 -14.72
CA HIS A 225 -14.64 0.95 -13.44
C HIS A 225 -14.85 1.94 -12.30
N ALA A 226 -15.48 1.48 -11.22
CA ALA A 226 -15.47 2.22 -9.98
C ALA A 226 -14.08 2.05 -9.34
N THR A 227 -13.49 3.13 -8.86
CA THR A 227 -12.24 3.06 -8.10
C THR A 227 -12.45 2.15 -6.88
N PRO A 228 -11.67 1.08 -6.70
CA PRO A 228 -11.78 0.27 -5.51
C PRO A 228 -11.48 1.13 -4.28
N ALA A 229 -12.19 0.91 -3.19
CA ALA A 229 -11.76 1.43 -1.92
C ALA A 229 -10.38 0.83 -1.61
N SER A 230 -9.35 1.66 -1.48
CA SER A 230 -8.08 1.20 -0.97
C SER A 230 -8.33 0.62 0.43
N ALA A 231 -7.88 -0.60 0.67
CA ALA A 231 -8.09 -1.26 1.96
C ALA A 231 -7.33 -0.57 3.11
N GLU A 232 -6.43 0.35 2.77
CA GLU A 232 -5.66 1.17 3.71
C GLU A 232 -6.44 2.40 4.23
N GLU A 233 -7.46 2.88 3.51
CA GLU A 233 -8.43 3.86 4.01
C GLU A 233 -9.52 3.26 4.90
N SER A 234 -9.64 1.95 4.88
CA SER A 234 -10.46 1.23 5.85
C SER A 234 -9.56 0.87 7.02
N GLY A 235 -9.47 1.70 8.04
CA GLY A 235 -9.18 1.25 9.40
C GLY A 235 -9.99 -0.02 9.65
N PRO A 236 -9.71 -0.86 10.66
CA PRO A 236 -10.29 -2.18 10.79
C PRO A 236 -11.79 -2.10 10.55
N SER A 237 -12.22 -2.45 9.33
CA SER A 237 -13.64 -2.59 9.01
C SER A 237 -14.12 -3.86 9.73
N VAL A 238 -14.21 -3.73 11.04
CA VAL A 238 -15.16 -4.54 11.79
C VAL A 238 -16.47 -4.18 11.10
N SER A 239 -17.22 -5.15 10.62
CA SER A 239 -18.63 -4.94 10.27
C SER A 239 -19.37 -4.61 11.58
N ALA A 240 -19.05 -3.46 12.15
CA ALA A 240 -19.69 -2.93 13.33
C ALA A 240 -21.08 -2.53 12.85
N THR A 241 -22.04 -3.33 13.17
CA THR A 241 -23.45 -3.06 12.89
C THR A 241 -24.08 -2.61 14.19
N ILE A 242 -24.53 -1.36 14.21
CA ILE A 242 -25.33 -0.87 15.32
C ILE A 242 -26.63 -1.64 15.34
N ALA A 243 -27.03 -2.12 16.49
CA ALA A 243 -28.28 -2.89 16.63
C ALA A 243 -29.48 -2.04 16.16
N PRO A 244 -30.47 -2.65 15.48
CA PRO A 244 -31.64 -1.92 15.03
C PRO A 244 -32.33 -1.15 16.17
N GLY A 245 -32.41 0.17 16.00
CA GLY A 245 -33.02 1.08 17.00
C GLY A 245 -32.05 1.75 17.98
N GLN A 246 -30.75 1.47 17.90
CA GLN A 246 -29.74 2.23 18.65
C GLN A 246 -29.21 3.41 17.80
N SER A 247 -29.00 4.57 18.43
CA SER A 247 -28.32 5.70 17.79
C SER A 247 -26.80 5.49 17.80
N ALA A 248 -26.13 5.76 16.68
CA ALA A 248 -24.68 5.74 16.58
C ALA A 248 -23.99 6.76 17.49
N THR A 249 -24.73 7.70 18.03
CA THR A 249 -24.22 8.82 18.85
C THR A 249 -24.58 8.70 20.31
N ALA A 250 -25.24 7.61 20.73
CA ALA A 250 -25.82 7.48 22.08
C ALA A 250 -24.81 7.66 23.23
N HIS A 251 -23.56 7.29 23.00
CA HIS A 251 -22.51 7.32 24.02
C HIS A 251 -21.53 8.50 23.84
N PHE A 252 -21.71 9.33 22.80
CA PHE A 252 -20.81 10.46 22.53
C PHE A 252 -21.36 11.76 23.13
N PRO A 253 -20.48 12.67 23.56
CA PRO A 253 -20.91 13.98 24.06
C PRO A 253 -21.70 14.76 23.00
N ALA A 254 -22.84 15.28 23.37
CA ALA A 254 -23.74 15.99 22.45
C ALA A 254 -23.09 17.21 21.76
N ALA A 255 -22.10 17.84 22.40
CA ALA A 255 -21.37 18.97 21.85
C ALA A 255 -20.50 18.54 20.65
N ASP A 256 -19.81 17.38 20.74
CA ASP A 256 -18.95 16.85 19.68
C ASP A 256 -19.80 16.37 18.51
N VAL A 257 -20.89 15.65 18.79
CA VAL A 257 -21.87 15.24 17.78
C VAL A 257 -22.45 16.46 17.04
N ALA A 258 -22.81 17.52 17.74
CA ALA A 258 -23.32 18.75 17.14
C ALA A 258 -22.26 19.45 16.26
N LYS A 259 -20.99 19.44 16.68
CA LYS A 259 -19.84 19.94 15.89
C LYS A 259 -19.71 19.19 14.57
N PHE A 260 -19.65 17.86 14.60
CA PHE A 260 -19.54 17.01 13.41
C PHE A 260 -20.74 17.18 12.48
N ARG A 261 -21.94 17.15 13.04
CA ARG A 261 -23.18 17.38 12.29
C ARG A 261 -23.22 18.74 11.58
N THR A 262 -22.75 19.80 12.23
CA THR A 262 -22.70 21.13 11.63
C THR A 262 -21.77 21.16 10.43
N ILE A 263 -20.59 20.54 10.54
CA ILE A 263 -19.61 20.51 9.44
C ILE A 263 -20.14 19.68 8.27
N ALA A 264 -20.73 18.52 8.54
CA ALA A 264 -21.32 17.66 7.50
C ALA A 264 -22.49 18.35 6.78
N ALA A 265 -23.39 19.04 7.51
CA ALA A 265 -24.50 19.78 6.93
C ALA A 265 -24.04 20.97 6.05
N ASP A 266 -23.01 21.68 6.50
CA ASP A 266 -22.41 22.78 5.74
C ASP A 266 -21.74 22.24 4.45
N SER A 267 -21.08 21.10 4.52
CA SER A 267 -20.50 20.41 3.36
C SER A 267 -21.58 20.01 2.35
N LEU A 268 -22.70 19.45 2.81
CA LEU A 268 -23.86 19.11 1.98
C LEU A 268 -24.43 20.32 1.25
N THR A 269 -24.57 21.45 1.97
CA THR A 269 -25.04 22.70 1.37
C THR A 269 -24.13 23.17 0.24
N LYS A 270 -22.80 23.02 0.38
CA LYS A 270 -21.83 23.40 -0.65
C LYS A 270 -21.88 22.46 -1.86
N VAL A 271 -22.07 21.15 -1.65
CA VAL A 271 -22.31 20.19 -2.74
C VAL A 271 -23.57 20.56 -3.53
N GLN A 272 -24.67 20.84 -2.83
CA GLN A 272 -25.94 21.22 -3.47
C GLN A 272 -25.86 22.57 -4.23
N ALA A 273 -24.96 23.45 -3.79
CA ALA A 273 -24.65 24.70 -4.49
C ALA A 273 -23.68 24.52 -5.68
N GLY A 274 -23.20 23.30 -5.96
CA GLY A 274 -22.23 23.01 -7.03
C GLY A 274 -20.82 23.54 -6.73
N ASN A 275 -20.50 23.87 -5.47
CA ASN A 275 -19.21 24.39 -5.08
C ASN A 275 -18.31 23.28 -4.51
N GLN A 276 -17.80 22.42 -5.42
CA GLN A 276 -16.98 21.27 -5.08
C GLN A 276 -15.73 21.62 -4.25
N THR A 277 -15.02 22.66 -4.66
CA THR A 277 -13.80 23.09 -3.94
C THR A 277 -14.08 23.47 -2.48
N ALA A 278 -15.18 24.20 -2.24
CA ALA A 278 -15.57 24.57 -0.89
C ALA A 278 -16.13 23.39 -0.09
N ALA A 279 -16.79 22.44 -0.74
CA ALA A 279 -17.27 21.21 -0.09
C ALA A 279 -16.10 20.34 0.36
N THR A 280 -15.12 20.11 -0.51
CA THR A 280 -13.91 19.34 -0.21
C THR A 280 -13.06 20.00 0.88
N ALA A 281 -12.94 21.32 0.86
CA ALA A 281 -12.25 22.04 1.93
C ALA A 281 -12.97 21.89 3.27
N ARG A 282 -14.32 21.99 3.27
CA ARG A 282 -15.10 21.92 4.51
C ARG A 282 -15.14 20.51 5.11
N ILE A 283 -15.18 19.47 4.30
CA ILE A 283 -15.16 18.10 4.81
C ILE A 283 -13.81 17.73 5.43
N LYS A 284 -12.73 18.36 5.01
CA LYS A 284 -11.43 18.24 5.66
C LYS A 284 -11.45 18.72 7.11
N ASP A 285 -12.27 19.73 7.43
CA ASP A 285 -12.46 20.17 8.81
C ASP A 285 -13.13 19.08 9.66
N LEU A 286 -14.04 18.27 9.05
CA LEU A 286 -14.66 17.13 9.73
C LEU A 286 -13.64 16.05 10.04
N GLU A 287 -12.85 15.64 9.04
CA GLU A 287 -11.77 14.68 9.19
C GLU A 287 -10.82 15.11 10.31
N THR A 288 -10.30 16.33 10.24
CA THR A 288 -9.39 16.85 11.26
C THR A 288 -10.01 16.88 12.66
N ALA A 289 -11.27 17.24 12.78
CA ALA A 289 -11.96 17.27 14.07
C ALA A 289 -12.23 15.88 14.63
N TRP A 290 -12.55 14.91 13.75
CA TRP A 290 -12.77 13.51 14.08
C TRP A 290 -11.48 12.86 14.58
N ASP A 291 -10.37 13.02 13.86
CA ASP A 291 -9.07 12.49 14.24
C ASP A 291 -8.56 13.06 15.57
N GLN A 292 -8.75 14.37 15.81
CA GLN A 292 -8.37 15.01 17.06
C GLN A 292 -9.15 14.46 18.27
N ASP A 293 -10.41 14.13 18.08
CA ASP A 293 -11.29 13.66 19.14
C ASP A 293 -11.24 12.12 19.30
N GLN A 294 -10.54 11.37 18.43
CA GLN A 294 -10.43 9.91 18.43
C GLN A 294 -10.04 9.34 19.79
N SER A 295 -8.96 9.85 20.37
CA SER A 295 -8.44 9.34 21.66
C SER A 295 -9.41 9.50 22.81
N THR A 296 -10.39 10.38 22.67
CA THR A 296 -11.41 10.69 23.69
C THR A 296 -12.73 9.95 23.41
N LEU A 297 -13.14 9.88 22.15
CA LEU A 297 -14.45 9.36 21.76
C LEU A 297 -14.44 7.86 21.48
N GLN A 298 -13.43 7.33 20.80
CA GLN A 298 -13.34 5.91 20.47
C GLN A 298 -13.42 5.00 21.72
N PRO A 299 -12.77 5.30 22.86
CA PRO A 299 -12.89 4.47 24.07
C PRO A 299 -14.28 4.48 24.72
N LEU A 300 -15.15 5.44 24.37
CA LEU A 300 -16.51 5.50 24.90
C LEU A 300 -17.42 4.47 24.23
N ASP A 301 -17.28 4.28 22.91
CA ASP A 301 -18.02 3.29 22.13
C ASP A 301 -17.26 3.00 20.82
N ASP A 302 -16.38 2.01 20.84
CA ASP A 302 -15.57 1.61 19.70
C ASP A 302 -16.41 1.11 18.50
N THR A 303 -17.54 0.48 18.77
CA THR A 303 -18.46 0.00 17.72
C THR A 303 -19.10 1.17 16.98
N SER A 304 -19.65 2.12 17.70
CA SER A 304 -20.26 3.32 17.11
C SER A 304 -19.22 4.22 16.45
N TRP A 305 -18.03 4.34 17.06
CA TRP A 305 -16.89 5.04 16.46
C TRP A 305 -16.57 4.46 15.09
N THR A 306 -16.33 3.15 14.99
CA THR A 306 -15.99 2.46 13.75
C THR A 306 -17.06 2.60 12.65
N VAL A 307 -18.34 2.60 13.03
CA VAL A 307 -19.44 2.82 12.07
C VAL A 307 -19.43 4.24 11.51
N LEU A 308 -19.27 5.24 12.36
CA LEU A 308 -19.25 6.65 11.96
C LEU A 308 -17.99 6.98 11.17
N ASP A 309 -16.84 6.45 11.56
CA ASP A 309 -15.57 6.54 10.89
C ASP A 309 -15.69 6.06 9.44
N GLY A 310 -16.14 4.84 9.23
CA GLY A 310 -16.37 4.31 7.88
C GLY A 310 -17.47 5.04 7.08
N GLN A 311 -18.33 5.86 7.70
CA GLN A 311 -19.25 6.75 6.98
C GLN A 311 -18.56 8.06 6.57
N ILE A 312 -17.70 8.59 7.44
CA ILE A 312 -16.87 9.77 7.15
C ILE A 312 -15.94 9.47 5.99
N ASP A 313 -15.28 8.32 6.00
CA ASP A 313 -14.41 7.87 4.89
C ASP A 313 -15.15 7.81 3.55
N ARG A 314 -16.36 7.27 3.55
CA ARG A 314 -17.19 7.25 2.32
C ARG A 314 -17.52 8.63 1.80
N VAL A 315 -17.77 9.59 2.68
CA VAL A 315 -17.99 11.00 2.31
C VAL A 315 -16.72 11.62 1.76
N LEU A 316 -15.58 11.42 2.43
CA LEU A 316 -14.28 11.92 1.99
C LEU A 316 -13.92 11.39 0.60
N LYS A 317 -14.13 10.09 0.39
CA LYS A 317 -13.90 9.44 -0.89
C LYS A 317 -14.79 10.00 -2.00
N ALA A 318 -16.07 10.19 -1.75
CA ALA A 318 -17.00 10.73 -2.73
C ALA A 318 -16.59 12.16 -3.14
N LEU A 319 -16.26 13.01 -2.16
CA LEU A 319 -15.90 14.41 -2.39
C LEU A 319 -14.50 14.62 -3.00
N ARG A 320 -13.59 13.66 -2.83
CA ARG A 320 -12.21 13.70 -3.35
C ARG A 320 -12.04 12.92 -4.64
N ALA A 321 -13.09 12.28 -5.14
CA ALA A 321 -13.03 11.52 -6.39
C ALA A 321 -12.52 12.37 -7.54
N SER A 322 -11.75 11.80 -8.45
CA SER A 322 -11.23 12.48 -9.65
C SER A 322 -12.36 12.94 -10.60
N ASN A 323 -13.52 12.29 -10.53
CA ASN A 323 -14.74 12.68 -11.21
C ASN A 323 -15.92 12.65 -10.22
N PRO A 324 -16.10 13.69 -9.38
CA PRO A 324 -17.12 13.72 -8.34
C PRO A 324 -18.52 13.60 -8.93
N ASP A 325 -19.36 12.73 -8.32
CA ASP A 325 -20.76 12.59 -8.66
C ASP A 325 -21.65 13.24 -7.58
N PRO A 326 -22.34 14.35 -7.88
CA PRO A 326 -23.15 15.06 -6.90
C PRO A 326 -24.25 14.22 -6.26
N ALA A 327 -24.74 13.17 -6.95
CA ALA A 327 -25.73 12.26 -6.39
C ALA A 327 -25.13 11.38 -5.31
N THR A 328 -23.97 10.79 -5.57
CA THR A 328 -23.21 9.97 -4.61
C THR A 328 -22.76 10.80 -3.39
N GLU A 329 -22.24 12.01 -3.63
CA GLU A 329 -21.84 12.94 -2.57
C GLU A 329 -23.01 13.31 -1.65
N THR A 330 -24.15 13.66 -2.24
CA THR A 330 -25.36 13.99 -1.48
C THR A 330 -25.86 12.79 -0.69
N GLN A 331 -25.82 11.59 -1.27
CA GLN A 331 -26.27 10.36 -0.62
C GLN A 331 -25.38 10.01 0.58
N THR A 332 -24.07 10.04 0.42
CA THR A 332 -23.13 9.71 1.49
C THR A 332 -23.21 10.71 2.64
N LEU A 333 -23.26 12.01 2.36
CA LEU A 333 -23.45 13.06 3.37
C LEU A 333 -24.81 12.94 4.10
N THR A 334 -25.88 12.61 3.40
CA THR A 334 -27.20 12.41 4.02
C THR A 334 -27.20 11.19 4.93
N THR A 335 -26.53 10.11 4.53
CA THR A 335 -26.37 8.90 5.36
C THR A 335 -25.64 9.23 6.66
N LEU A 336 -24.49 9.93 6.56
CA LEU A 336 -23.73 10.37 7.72
C LEU A 336 -24.56 11.27 8.65
N LEU A 337 -25.26 12.26 8.09
CA LEU A 337 -26.13 13.16 8.86
C LEU A 337 -27.27 12.44 9.58
N THR A 338 -27.77 11.34 9.00
CA THR A 338 -28.79 10.50 9.64
C THR A 338 -28.21 9.73 10.82
N SER A 339 -26.97 9.25 10.71
CA SER A 339 -26.28 8.55 11.79
C SER A 339 -25.79 9.47 12.92
N LEU A 340 -25.63 10.76 12.62
CA LEU A 340 -25.29 11.81 13.60
C LEU A 340 -26.54 12.42 14.28
N GLN A 341 -27.73 11.82 14.12
CA GLN A 341 -28.96 12.18 14.85
C GLN A 341 -29.02 11.41 16.17
#